data_caea132bd644d25b858e4c5c4a57f9c0
#
_entry.id   caea132bd644d25b858e4c5c4a57f9c0
#
_cell.length_a   1.000
_cell.length_b   1.000
_cell.length_c   1.000
_cell.angle_alpha   90.00
_cell.angle_beta   90.00
_cell.angle_gamma   90.00
#
_symmetry.space_group_name_H-M   'P 1'
#
loop_
_entity.id
_entity.type
_entity.pdbx_description
1 polymer ?
#
loop_
_entity_poly.entity_id
_entity_poly.type
_entity_poly.pdbx_seq_one_letter_code
_entity_poly.pdbx_strand_id
1 'polypeptide(L)'
;EELLPVMFWIHGGGNTSGLKDLYDFSTMVRRHDVIMVSINYRLGPFGWFTHPSIQNLQTDIDKTSNFGTLDIIEALHWVKSNISMFGGDPNNVTIFGESAGGHNVFSLLASKKAKGLFHKAIAQSGYTTSISSDQSYKQEKKSPTSNHTSWNIVDKILEREGIDTLQNDIKKHDLRKILIDLPAEDFFIHYGDRPSYEEIPLLVADGIVIPLIGLREALADKNEVNIVPTIAGSNRDEVKLWL
;
A
#
# COMPACT_ATOMS: atom_id res chain seq x y z
N GLU A 1 7.03 27.84 -22.37
CA GLU A 1 6.51 26.60 -22.97
C GLU A 1 5.32 26.14 -22.14
N GLU A 2 4.31 25.55 -22.80
CA GLU A 2 3.14 24.97 -22.14
C GLU A 2 3.56 23.69 -21.40
N LEU A 3 3.18 23.56 -20.13
CA LEU A 3 3.48 22.38 -19.33
C LEU A 3 2.59 21.22 -19.76
N LEU A 4 3.16 20.01 -19.81
CA LEU A 4 2.50 18.79 -20.26
C LEU A 4 1.75 18.08 -19.13
N PRO A 5 0.63 17.38 -19.41
CA PRO A 5 -0.04 16.52 -18.45
C PRO A 5 0.90 15.45 -17.90
N VAL A 6 0.74 15.14 -16.63
CA VAL A 6 1.55 14.11 -15.94
C VAL A 6 0.73 12.85 -15.74
N MET A 7 1.27 11.71 -16.17
CA MET A 7 0.75 10.37 -15.93
C MET A 7 1.62 9.68 -14.88
N PHE A 8 1.05 9.39 -13.71
CA PHE A 8 1.77 8.83 -12.57
C PHE A 8 1.38 7.36 -12.40
N TRP A 9 2.32 6.45 -12.73
CA TRP A 9 2.10 5.00 -12.72
C TRP A 9 2.41 4.37 -11.38
N ILE A 10 1.46 3.54 -10.91
CA ILE A 10 1.57 2.71 -9.71
C ILE A 10 1.51 1.25 -10.16
N HIS A 11 2.62 0.52 -10.05
CA HIS A 11 2.69 -0.86 -10.51
C HIS A 11 1.84 -1.82 -9.65
N GLY A 12 1.45 -2.96 -10.23
CA GLY A 12 0.78 -4.05 -9.54
C GLY A 12 1.75 -5.04 -8.88
N GLY A 13 1.31 -6.28 -8.72
CA GLY A 13 2.11 -7.34 -8.11
C GLY A 13 1.72 -7.66 -6.68
N GLY A 14 0.42 -7.53 -6.34
CA GLY A 14 -0.14 -7.95 -5.05
C GLY A 14 0.39 -7.19 -3.83
N ASN A 15 1.02 -6.04 -4.01
CA ASN A 15 1.77 -5.32 -2.96
C ASN A 15 2.95 -6.12 -2.38
N THR A 16 3.34 -7.23 -3.00
CA THR A 16 4.44 -8.10 -2.56
C THR A 16 5.61 -8.13 -3.54
N SER A 17 5.36 -7.79 -4.80
CA SER A 17 6.34 -7.81 -5.88
C SER A 17 6.08 -6.67 -6.87
N GLY A 18 6.91 -6.56 -7.90
CA GLY A 18 6.79 -5.54 -8.93
C GLY A 18 7.88 -4.48 -8.86
N LEU A 19 8.01 -3.73 -9.92
CA LEU A 19 8.96 -2.63 -10.02
C LEU A 19 8.52 -1.61 -11.10
N LYS A 20 9.02 -0.39 -10.98
CA LYS A 20 8.68 0.75 -11.85
C LYS A 20 9.01 0.52 -13.33
N ASP A 21 10.00 -0.32 -13.61
CA ASP A 21 10.52 -0.56 -14.98
C ASP A 21 9.86 -1.77 -15.66
N LEU A 22 8.83 -2.38 -15.05
CA LEU A 22 8.13 -3.52 -15.62
C LEU A 22 7.43 -3.19 -16.94
N TYR A 23 6.99 -1.95 -17.11
CA TYR A 23 6.33 -1.47 -18.31
C TYR A 23 7.14 -0.35 -18.98
N ASP A 24 7.37 -0.51 -20.30
CA ASP A 24 7.99 0.53 -21.12
C ASP A 24 6.92 1.49 -21.67
N PHE A 25 6.84 2.68 -21.11
CA PHE A 25 5.93 3.74 -21.54
C PHE A 25 6.49 4.62 -22.65
N SER A 26 7.68 4.34 -23.20
CA SER A 26 8.34 5.18 -24.20
C SER A 26 7.50 5.41 -25.46
N THR A 27 6.72 4.40 -25.88
CA THR A 27 5.81 4.53 -27.01
C THR A 27 4.66 5.50 -26.73
N MET A 28 4.13 5.47 -25.51
CA MET A 28 3.07 6.39 -25.07
C MET A 28 3.57 7.83 -25.07
N VAL A 29 4.73 8.09 -24.45
CA VAL A 29 5.35 9.41 -24.39
C VAL A 29 5.68 9.96 -25.80
N ARG A 30 6.17 9.09 -26.71
CA ARG A 30 6.47 9.52 -28.09
C ARG A 30 5.24 9.84 -28.95
N ARG A 31 4.08 9.32 -28.60
CA ARG A 31 2.83 9.49 -29.35
C ARG A 31 1.91 10.56 -28.79
N HIS A 32 2.10 10.88 -27.53
CA HIS A 32 1.25 11.80 -26.80
C HIS A 32 2.11 12.78 -26.01
N ASP A 33 1.69 14.00 -25.96
CA ASP A 33 2.38 15.05 -25.21
C ASP A 33 2.07 14.90 -23.71
N VAL A 34 2.75 13.95 -23.05
CA VAL A 34 2.61 13.64 -21.62
C VAL A 34 3.96 13.37 -20.98
N ILE A 35 4.08 13.69 -19.71
CA ILE A 35 5.19 13.26 -18.86
C ILE A 35 4.79 11.98 -18.11
N MET A 36 5.62 10.94 -18.21
CA MET A 36 5.43 9.70 -17.43
C MET A 36 6.30 9.72 -16.19
N VAL A 37 5.68 9.43 -15.05
CA VAL A 37 6.35 9.19 -13.77
C VAL A 37 6.03 7.76 -13.33
N SER A 38 7.04 6.97 -13.06
CA SER A 38 6.92 5.59 -12.56
C SER A 38 7.73 5.47 -11.28
N ILE A 39 7.16 4.82 -10.26
CA ILE A 39 7.75 4.76 -8.93
C ILE A 39 7.91 3.33 -8.42
N ASN A 40 8.85 3.15 -7.49
CA ASN A 40 8.85 2.03 -6.56
C ASN A 40 8.29 2.49 -5.22
N TYR A 41 7.61 1.60 -4.53
CA TYR A 41 7.10 1.81 -3.16
C TYR A 41 7.40 0.56 -2.33
N ARG A 42 7.47 0.68 -1.02
CA ARG A 42 7.73 -0.46 -0.14
C ARG A 42 6.67 -1.53 -0.29
N LEU A 43 7.10 -2.78 -0.34
CA LEU A 43 6.28 -3.96 -0.59
C LEU A 43 6.25 -4.88 0.63
N GLY A 44 5.27 -5.79 0.62
CA GLY A 44 5.12 -6.81 1.65
C GLY A 44 5.02 -6.22 3.06
N PRO A 45 5.68 -6.85 4.04
CA PRO A 45 5.65 -6.39 5.43
C PRO A 45 6.30 -5.03 5.65
N PHE A 46 7.16 -4.56 4.74
CA PHE A 46 7.75 -3.22 4.85
C PHE A 46 6.82 -2.13 4.37
N GLY A 47 5.83 -2.47 3.56
CA GLY A 47 4.77 -1.56 3.11
C GLY A 47 3.55 -1.58 4.03
N TRP A 48 3.17 -2.75 4.51
CA TRP A 48 1.95 -2.94 5.31
C TRP A 48 2.18 -3.95 6.41
N PHE A 49 2.34 -3.45 7.63
CA PHE A 49 2.54 -4.27 8.81
C PHE A 49 1.92 -3.59 10.03
N THR A 50 1.18 -4.35 10.83
CA THR A 50 0.53 -3.83 12.03
C THR A 50 0.87 -4.70 13.22
N HIS A 51 1.53 -4.14 14.23
CA HIS A 51 1.67 -4.79 15.52
C HIS A 51 1.64 -3.75 16.65
N PRO A 52 0.83 -3.93 17.71
CA PRO A 52 0.67 -2.92 18.76
C PRO A 52 1.96 -2.52 19.45
N SER A 53 2.93 -3.44 19.57
CA SER A 53 4.23 -3.14 20.16
C SER A 53 5.06 -2.13 19.35
N ILE A 54 4.74 -1.97 18.05
CA ILE A 54 5.36 -0.99 17.17
C ILE A 54 4.53 0.28 17.16
N GLN A 55 3.26 0.21 16.73
CA GLN A 55 2.40 1.39 16.57
C GLN A 55 2.20 2.18 17.88
N ASN A 56 2.08 1.49 19.02
CA ASN A 56 1.90 2.15 20.32
C ASN A 56 3.11 2.97 20.80
N LEU A 57 4.29 2.72 20.23
CA LEU A 57 5.52 3.45 20.53
C LEU A 57 5.80 4.60 19.55
N GLN A 58 4.99 4.73 18.51
CA GLN A 58 5.12 5.76 17.48
C GLN A 58 4.20 6.95 17.78
N THR A 59 4.42 8.03 17.07
CA THR A 59 3.60 9.25 17.13
C THR A 59 3.06 9.60 15.75
N ASP A 60 1.94 10.30 15.72
CA ASP A 60 1.37 10.89 14.52
C ASP A 60 1.29 9.91 13.32
N ILE A 61 1.90 10.28 12.21
CA ILE A 61 1.86 9.51 10.97
C ILE A 61 2.59 8.16 11.07
N ASP A 62 3.57 8.05 11.94
CA ASP A 62 4.35 6.81 12.11
C ASP A 62 3.56 5.68 12.81
N LYS A 63 2.38 6.01 13.34
CA LYS A 63 1.43 4.99 13.85
C LYS A 63 0.71 4.24 12.75
N THR A 64 0.82 4.68 11.50
CA THR A 64 0.17 3.97 10.39
C THR A 64 0.71 2.57 10.20
N SER A 65 -0.10 1.73 9.58
CA SER A 65 0.29 0.43 9.04
C SER A 65 0.45 0.45 7.51
N ASN A 66 0.28 1.61 6.87
CA ASN A 66 0.20 1.78 5.42
C ASN A 66 1.41 2.55 4.87
N PHE A 67 2.63 2.09 5.20
CA PHE A 67 3.87 2.76 4.77
C PHE A 67 4.07 2.71 3.25
N GLY A 68 3.65 1.63 2.56
CA GLY A 68 3.69 1.58 1.11
C GLY A 68 2.78 2.61 0.45
N THR A 69 1.60 2.87 1.03
CA THR A 69 0.71 3.95 0.59
C THR A 69 1.32 5.33 0.87
N LEU A 70 2.02 5.50 2.01
CA LEU A 70 2.74 6.75 2.29
C LEU A 70 3.88 7.01 1.30
N ASP A 71 4.60 5.99 0.86
CA ASP A 71 5.64 6.13 -0.15
C ASP A 71 5.07 6.69 -1.47
N ILE A 72 3.88 6.21 -1.86
CA ILE A 72 3.18 6.70 -3.05
C ILE A 72 2.75 8.17 -2.86
N ILE A 73 2.24 8.52 -1.69
CA ILE A 73 1.86 9.89 -1.34
C ILE A 73 3.07 10.82 -1.35
N GLU A 74 4.20 10.38 -0.81
CA GLU A 74 5.44 11.17 -0.82
C GLU A 74 5.98 11.38 -2.24
N ALA A 75 5.91 10.36 -3.09
CA ALA A 75 6.25 10.50 -4.50
C ALA A 75 5.34 11.52 -5.23
N LEU A 76 4.05 11.57 -4.87
CA LEU A 76 3.14 12.59 -5.39
C LEU A 76 3.47 14.00 -4.87
N HIS A 77 3.92 14.14 -3.62
CA HIS A 77 4.45 15.41 -3.10
C HIS A 77 5.69 15.85 -3.87
N TRP A 78 6.58 14.91 -4.19
CA TRP A 78 7.74 15.19 -5.04
C TRP A 78 7.31 15.67 -6.42
N VAL A 79 6.35 15.00 -7.06
CA VAL A 79 5.80 15.43 -8.36
C VAL A 79 5.26 16.85 -8.27
N LYS A 80 4.42 17.13 -7.27
CA LYS A 80 3.84 18.46 -7.07
C LYS A 80 4.89 19.57 -6.95
N SER A 81 6.02 19.27 -6.30
CA SER A 81 7.06 20.26 -6.03
C SER A 81 8.09 20.42 -7.15
N ASN A 82 8.28 19.38 -8.00
CA ASN A 82 9.44 19.33 -8.87
C ASN A 82 9.10 19.13 -10.36
N ILE A 83 7.92 18.58 -10.71
CA ILE A 83 7.66 18.09 -12.06
C ILE A 83 7.68 19.19 -13.13
N SER A 84 7.44 20.46 -12.75
CA SER A 84 7.52 21.59 -13.66
C SER A 84 8.93 21.81 -14.22
N MET A 85 9.97 21.44 -13.47
CA MET A 85 11.35 21.48 -13.96
C MET A 85 11.63 20.45 -15.07
N PHE A 86 10.75 19.47 -15.21
CA PHE A 86 10.79 18.44 -16.25
C PHE A 86 9.75 18.69 -17.35
N GLY A 87 9.10 19.86 -17.36
CA GLY A 87 8.08 20.22 -18.34
C GLY A 87 6.67 19.69 -18.03
N GLY A 88 6.44 19.11 -16.83
CA GLY A 88 5.14 18.60 -16.41
C GLY A 88 4.30 19.62 -15.65
N ASP A 89 2.98 19.58 -15.82
CA ASP A 89 2.03 20.40 -15.09
C ASP A 89 1.66 19.75 -13.74
N PRO A 90 2.10 20.31 -12.60
CA PRO A 90 1.78 19.79 -11.27
C PRO A 90 0.28 19.91 -10.94
N ASN A 91 -0.51 20.67 -11.72
CA ASN A 91 -1.95 20.82 -11.58
C ASN A 91 -2.76 19.92 -12.55
N ASN A 92 -2.09 19.08 -13.32
CA ASN A 92 -2.72 18.15 -14.25
C ASN A 92 -2.10 16.75 -14.14
N VAL A 93 -2.17 16.18 -12.93
CA VAL A 93 -1.63 14.86 -12.61
C VAL A 93 -2.74 13.81 -12.64
N THR A 94 -2.56 12.77 -13.46
CA THR A 94 -3.42 11.58 -13.50
C THR A 94 -2.69 10.43 -12.82
N ILE A 95 -3.22 9.91 -11.72
CA ILE A 95 -2.73 8.67 -11.12
C ILE A 95 -3.36 7.48 -11.84
N PHE A 96 -2.57 6.43 -12.12
CA PHE A 96 -3.12 5.22 -12.70
C PHE A 96 -2.32 3.99 -12.29
N GLY A 97 -2.99 2.83 -12.24
CA GLY A 97 -2.38 1.58 -11.82
C GLY A 97 -3.25 0.38 -12.13
N GLU A 98 -2.63 -0.79 -12.18
CA GLU A 98 -3.28 -2.06 -12.48
C GLU A 98 -3.15 -3.01 -11.29
N SER A 99 -4.17 -3.86 -11.06
CA SER A 99 -4.20 -4.87 -9.98
C SER A 99 -3.97 -4.21 -8.60
N ALA A 100 -2.94 -4.58 -7.86
CA ALA A 100 -2.58 -3.89 -6.61
C ALA A 100 -2.28 -2.40 -6.81
N GLY A 101 -1.78 -2.00 -8.00
CA GLY A 101 -1.65 -0.59 -8.37
C GLY A 101 -3.01 0.11 -8.48
N GLY A 102 -4.01 -0.55 -9.05
CA GLY A 102 -5.41 -0.08 -9.05
C GLY A 102 -6.01 0.00 -7.65
N HIS A 103 -5.69 -0.96 -6.78
CA HIS A 103 -6.04 -0.91 -5.35
C HIS A 103 -5.41 0.31 -4.66
N ASN A 104 -4.14 0.59 -4.94
CA ASN A 104 -3.46 1.77 -4.42
C ASN A 104 -4.04 3.07 -4.99
N VAL A 105 -4.52 3.11 -6.24
CA VAL A 105 -5.29 4.25 -6.78
C VAL A 105 -6.53 4.50 -5.93
N PHE A 106 -7.30 3.46 -5.59
CA PHE A 106 -8.46 3.59 -4.71
C PHE A 106 -8.08 4.06 -3.30
N SER A 107 -6.95 3.58 -2.76
CA SER A 107 -6.45 4.03 -1.47
C SER A 107 -6.15 5.53 -1.44
N LEU A 108 -5.56 6.06 -2.52
CA LEU A 108 -5.28 7.50 -2.67
C LEU A 108 -6.58 8.31 -2.80
N LEU A 109 -7.59 7.78 -3.50
CA LEU A 109 -8.91 8.42 -3.57
C LEU A 109 -9.55 8.54 -2.18
N ALA A 110 -9.38 7.55 -1.29
CA ALA A 110 -9.91 7.55 0.06
C ALA A 110 -9.02 8.27 1.08
N SER A 111 -7.73 8.49 0.79
CA SER A 111 -6.80 9.10 1.74
C SER A 111 -6.88 10.62 1.74
N LYS A 112 -7.21 11.22 2.88
CA LYS A 112 -7.17 12.69 3.06
C LYS A 112 -5.75 13.25 2.90
N LYS A 113 -4.71 12.42 3.10
CA LYS A 113 -3.29 12.84 2.92
C LYS A 113 -2.89 13.01 1.46
N ALA A 114 -3.62 12.38 0.53
CA ALA A 114 -3.39 12.52 -0.91
C ALA A 114 -4.21 13.66 -1.55
N LYS A 115 -5.02 14.38 -0.76
CA LYS A 115 -5.88 15.44 -1.26
C LYS A 115 -5.09 16.56 -1.95
N GLY A 116 -5.46 16.85 -3.20
CA GLY A 116 -4.85 17.93 -4.00
C GLY A 116 -3.45 17.59 -4.54
N LEU A 117 -3.05 16.32 -4.52
CA LEU A 117 -1.81 15.83 -5.13
C LEU A 117 -2.04 15.26 -6.53
N PHE A 118 -3.27 14.94 -6.89
CA PHE A 118 -3.67 14.47 -8.22
C PHE A 118 -5.03 15.05 -8.62
N HIS A 119 -5.36 14.96 -9.89
CA HIS A 119 -6.49 15.66 -10.53
C HIS A 119 -7.41 14.70 -11.29
N LYS A 120 -6.92 13.50 -11.62
CA LYS A 120 -7.64 12.43 -12.29
C LYS A 120 -7.12 11.07 -11.81
N ALA A 121 -7.94 10.03 -11.93
CA ALA A 121 -7.58 8.69 -11.50
C ALA A 121 -8.04 7.62 -12.51
N ILE A 122 -7.22 6.57 -12.70
CA ILE A 122 -7.58 5.39 -13.50
C ILE A 122 -7.20 4.15 -12.71
N ALA A 123 -8.19 3.37 -12.28
CA ALA A 123 -8.00 2.10 -11.60
C ALA A 123 -8.32 0.93 -12.54
N GLN A 124 -7.31 0.16 -12.89
CA GLN A 124 -7.43 -0.99 -13.78
C GLN A 124 -7.39 -2.27 -12.94
N SER A 125 -8.47 -3.03 -12.96
CA SER A 125 -8.61 -4.29 -12.19
C SER A 125 -8.24 -4.15 -10.71
N GLY A 126 -8.52 -2.98 -10.14
CA GLY A 126 -8.29 -2.69 -8.73
C GLY A 126 -9.40 -3.28 -7.85
N TYR A 127 -9.05 -3.60 -6.63
CA TYR A 127 -10.00 -4.06 -5.61
C TYR A 127 -10.15 -3.02 -4.50
N THR A 128 -11.24 -3.11 -3.72
CA THR A 128 -11.60 -2.10 -2.71
C THR A 128 -11.55 -2.65 -1.29
N THR A 129 -10.79 -3.71 -1.07
CA THR A 129 -10.69 -4.36 0.24
C THR A 129 -9.72 -3.63 1.16
N SER A 130 -10.08 -3.57 2.42
CA SER A 130 -9.20 -3.19 3.53
C SER A 130 -9.61 -3.99 4.77
N ILE A 131 -8.70 -4.11 5.73
CA ILE A 131 -8.98 -4.76 7.02
C ILE A 131 -8.89 -3.72 8.14
N SER A 132 -9.58 -3.95 9.25
CA SER A 132 -9.40 -3.11 10.44
C SER A 132 -8.04 -3.36 11.07
N SER A 133 -7.54 -2.41 11.86
CA SER A 133 -6.32 -2.60 12.65
C SER A 133 -6.40 -3.84 13.53
N ASP A 134 -7.55 -4.07 14.14
CA ASP A 134 -7.80 -5.26 14.96
C ASP A 134 -7.63 -6.57 14.18
N GLN A 135 -8.19 -6.65 12.96
CA GLN A 135 -8.08 -7.84 12.12
C GLN A 135 -6.66 -8.07 11.61
N SER A 136 -5.88 -7.01 11.44
CA SER A 136 -4.51 -7.11 10.91
C SER A 136 -3.51 -7.73 11.89
N TYR A 137 -3.80 -7.72 13.20
CA TYR A 137 -2.89 -8.28 14.20
C TYR A 137 -3.51 -9.33 15.14
N LYS A 138 -4.84 -9.56 15.08
CA LYS A 138 -5.48 -10.58 15.96
C LYS A 138 -5.13 -11.99 15.55
N GLN A 139 -4.88 -12.79 16.59
CA GLN A 139 -4.76 -14.23 16.53
C GLN A 139 -6.16 -14.88 16.36
N GLU A 140 -6.75 -14.86 15.19
CA GLU A 140 -7.98 -15.59 14.90
C GLU A 140 -7.64 -17.00 14.38
N LYS A 141 -7.75 -18.00 15.25
CA LYS A 141 -7.41 -19.41 14.97
C LYS A 141 -8.20 -20.08 13.83
N LYS A 142 -9.09 -19.40 13.13
CA LYS A 142 -10.00 -19.99 12.12
C LYS A 142 -10.33 -19.12 10.90
N SER A 143 -9.65 -18.02 10.66
CA SER A 143 -9.83 -17.27 9.40
C SER A 143 -8.84 -17.76 8.34
N PRO A 144 -9.22 -17.90 7.08
CA PRO A 144 -8.27 -18.17 5.98
C PRO A 144 -7.14 -17.15 5.91
N THR A 145 -7.38 -15.92 6.35
CA THR A 145 -6.39 -14.84 6.45
C THR A 145 -5.56 -14.88 7.74
N SER A 146 -5.79 -15.84 8.63
CA SER A 146 -5.17 -15.88 9.97
C SER A 146 -3.70 -16.23 9.97
N ASN A 147 -3.20 -16.87 8.91
CA ASN A 147 -1.81 -17.35 8.87
C ASN A 147 -0.80 -16.22 8.68
N HIS A 148 -1.22 -15.03 8.26
CA HIS A 148 -0.35 -13.89 7.92
C HIS A 148 -0.70 -12.61 8.69
N THR A 149 -1.45 -12.75 9.79
CA THR A 149 -1.54 -11.65 10.74
C THR A 149 -0.15 -11.36 11.27
N SER A 150 0.17 -10.11 11.48
CA SER A 150 1.46 -9.71 12.04
C SER A 150 1.76 -10.37 13.38
N TRP A 151 0.72 -10.75 14.14
CA TRP A 151 0.89 -11.53 15.37
C TRP A 151 1.55 -12.88 15.10
N ASN A 152 1.04 -13.67 14.16
CA ASN A 152 1.62 -14.99 13.83
C ASN A 152 3.05 -14.86 13.29
N ILE A 153 3.34 -13.81 12.54
CA ILE A 153 4.70 -13.55 12.05
C ILE A 153 5.64 -13.22 13.21
N VAL A 154 5.20 -12.38 14.14
CA VAL A 154 5.97 -12.06 15.34
C VAL A 154 6.22 -13.29 16.20
N ASP A 155 5.21 -14.13 16.41
CA ASP A 155 5.37 -15.40 17.16
C ASP A 155 6.44 -16.30 16.51
N LYS A 156 6.42 -16.48 15.19
CA LYS A 156 7.43 -17.27 14.47
C LYS A 156 8.84 -16.67 14.60
N ILE A 157 8.96 -15.34 14.57
CA ILE A 157 10.24 -14.64 14.79
C ILE A 157 10.75 -14.93 16.20
N LEU A 158 9.91 -14.80 17.21
CA LEU A 158 10.27 -15.02 18.61
C LEU A 158 10.67 -16.49 18.88
N GLU A 159 9.92 -17.45 18.34
CA GLU A 159 10.24 -18.86 18.41
C GLU A 159 11.63 -19.17 17.81
N ARG A 160 11.94 -18.57 16.66
CA ARG A 160 13.26 -18.71 16.02
C ARG A 160 14.38 -18.12 16.86
N GLU A 161 14.15 -17.01 17.53
CA GLU A 161 15.09 -16.38 18.46
C GLU A 161 15.18 -17.10 19.82
N GLY A 162 14.43 -18.19 20.00
CA GLY A 162 14.40 -18.98 21.25
C GLY A 162 13.68 -18.28 22.39
N ILE A 163 12.81 -17.33 22.10
CA ILE A 163 12.05 -16.56 23.08
C ILE A 163 10.68 -17.21 23.28
N ASP A 164 10.37 -17.58 24.53
CA ASP A 164 9.10 -18.21 24.88
C ASP A 164 7.95 -17.19 24.81
N THR A 165 7.06 -17.39 23.82
CA THR A 165 5.88 -16.54 23.58
C THR A 165 4.77 -16.75 24.60
N LEU A 166 4.81 -17.86 25.35
CA LEU A 166 3.81 -18.19 26.39
C LEU A 166 4.04 -17.43 27.71
N GLN A 167 5.25 -16.93 27.91
CA GLN A 167 5.54 -16.05 29.04
C GLN A 167 5.23 -14.62 28.64
N ASN A 168 4.16 -14.06 29.18
CA ASN A 168 3.67 -12.68 28.99
C ASN A 168 4.68 -11.55 29.35
N ASP A 169 5.99 -11.84 29.40
CA ASP A 169 7.05 -11.00 29.92
C ASP A 169 7.93 -10.30 28.88
N ILE A 170 7.63 -10.46 27.58
CA ILE A 170 8.36 -9.67 26.59
C ILE A 170 7.92 -8.23 26.71
N LYS A 171 8.77 -7.40 27.30
CA LYS A 171 8.54 -5.96 27.36
C LYS A 171 8.39 -5.43 25.94
N LYS A 172 7.41 -4.58 25.69
CA LYS A 172 7.14 -3.99 24.37
C LYS A 172 8.40 -3.42 23.68
N HIS A 173 9.35 -2.92 24.48
CA HIS A 173 10.62 -2.40 23.96
C HIS A 173 11.56 -3.47 23.44
N ASP A 174 11.60 -4.64 24.07
CA ASP A 174 12.46 -5.74 23.64
C ASP A 174 12.00 -6.29 22.29
N LEU A 175 10.69 -6.43 22.12
CA LEU A 175 10.11 -6.86 20.84
C LEU A 175 10.39 -5.87 19.71
N ARG A 176 10.23 -4.57 19.98
CA ARG A 176 10.56 -3.54 18.98
C ARG A 176 12.01 -3.63 18.54
N LYS A 177 12.92 -3.79 19.49
CA LYS A 177 14.36 -3.92 19.20
C LYS A 177 14.63 -5.15 18.34
N ILE A 178 14.07 -6.30 18.68
CA ILE A 178 14.19 -7.54 17.91
C ILE A 178 13.74 -7.30 16.46
N LEU A 179 12.55 -6.72 16.24
CA LEU A 179 12.02 -6.47 14.91
C LEU A 179 12.83 -5.46 14.09
N ILE A 180 13.45 -4.46 14.73
CA ILE A 180 14.30 -3.46 14.06
C ILE A 180 15.66 -4.05 13.68
N ASP A 181 16.23 -4.87 14.55
CA ASP A 181 17.56 -5.44 14.36
C ASP A 181 17.55 -6.67 13.44
N LEU A 182 16.36 -7.22 13.13
CA LEU A 182 16.21 -8.38 12.26
C LEU A 182 16.58 -8.03 10.81
N PRO A 183 17.48 -8.78 10.15
CA PRO A 183 17.76 -8.62 8.74
C PRO A 183 16.49 -8.77 7.88
N ALA A 184 16.38 -8.02 6.78
CA ALA A 184 15.22 -8.04 5.92
C ALA A 184 14.88 -9.43 5.39
N GLU A 185 15.91 -10.20 5.01
CA GLU A 185 15.79 -11.57 4.52
C GLU A 185 15.17 -12.48 5.58
N ASP A 186 15.60 -12.34 6.83
CA ASP A 186 15.09 -13.12 7.96
C ASP A 186 13.64 -12.77 8.31
N PHE A 187 13.21 -11.54 8.03
CA PHE A 187 11.82 -11.15 8.17
C PHE A 187 10.94 -11.79 7.08
N PHE A 188 11.42 -11.78 5.82
CA PHE A 188 10.68 -12.30 4.67
C PHE A 188 10.44 -13.81 4.71
N ILE A 189 11.34 -14.60 5.27
CA ILE A 189 11.15 -16.08 5.32
C ILE A 189 9.88 -16.52 6.05
N HIS A 190 9.33 -15.66 6.91
CA HIS A 190 8.10 -15.95 7.63
C HIS A 190 6.83 -15.72 6.79
N TYR A 191 6.99 -15.12 5.59
CA TYR A 191 5.88 -14.89 4.64
C TYR A 191 5.78 -15.97 3.55
N GLY A 192 6.65 -16.99 3.59
CA GLY A 192 6.67 -18.09 2.61
C GLY A 192 7.33 -17.71 1.27
N ASP A 193 7.72 -18.73 0.50
CA ASP A 193 8.43 -18.57 -0.78
C ASP A 193 7.55 -18.00 -1.91
N ARG A 194 6.23 -18.18 -1.79
CA ARG A 194 5.23 -17.63 -2.70
C ARG A 194 4.01 -17.24 -1.88
N PRO A 195 3.84 -15.97 -1.54
CA PRO A 195 2.64 -15.54 -0.86
C PRO A 195 1.42 -15.93 -1.68
N SER A 196 0.57 -16.77 -1.09
CA SER A 196 -0.76 -17.05 -1.66
C SER A 196 -1.58 -15.76 -1.63
N TYR A 197 -2.72 -15.74 -2.29
CA TYR A 197 -3.62 -14.59 -2.25
C TYR A 197 -4.04 -14.22 -0.81
N GLU A 198 -4.05 -15.21 0.07
CA GLU A 198 -4.37 -15.08 1.50
C GLU A 198 -3.24 -14.42 2.30
N GLU A 199 -2.04 -14.32 1.71
CA GLU A 199 -0.80 -13.82 2.31
C GLU A 199 -0.44 -12.41 1.87
N ILE A 200 -1.22 -11.84 0.95
CA ILE A 200 -1.01 -10.48 0.44
C ILE A 200 -1.32 -9.48 1.55
N PRO A 201 -0.39 -8.55 1.83
CA PRO A 201 -0.68 -7.49 2.78
C PRO A 201 -1.85 -6.66 2.29
N LEU A 202 -2.87 -6.56 3.14
CA LEU A 202 -4.03 -5.72 2.87
C LEU A 202 -3.81 -4.31 3.42
N LEU A 203 -4.45 -3.34 2.79
CA LEU A 203 -4.56 -1.99 3.33
C LEU A 203 -5.27 -2.05 4.68
N VAL A 204 -4.76 -1.30 5.65
CA VAL A 204 -5.30 -1.26 7.01
C VAL A 204 -6.10 0.01 7.21
N ALA A 205 -7.36 -0.12 7.61
CA ALA A 205 -8.22 1.00 8.01
C ALA A 205 -7.76 1.51 9.38
N ASP A 206 -6.67 2.28 9.41
CA ASP A 206 -5.98 2.76 10.60
C ASP A 206 -6.45 4.16 11.06
N GLY A 207 -7.26 4.84 10.25
CA GLY A 207 -7.72 6.21 10.50
C GLY A 207 -6.66 7.28 10.27
N ILE A 208 -5.46 6.90 9.84
CA ILE A 208 -4.33 7.80 9.59
C ILE A 208 -4.13 8.00 8.09
N VAL A 209 -4.02 6.92 7.33
CA VAL A 209 -3.88 6.90 5.87
C VAL A 209 -5.19 6.46 5.23
N ILE A 210 -5.76 5.37 5.70
CA ILE A 210 -7.06 4.84 5.25
C ILE A 210 -8.11 5.12 6.33
N PRO A 211 -9.28 5.67 5.98
CA PRO A 211 -10.36 5.94 6.95
C PRO A 211 -10.76 4.70 7.76
N LEU A 212 -11.11 4.89 9.04
CA LEU A 212 -11.53 3.81 9.94
C LEU A 212 -12.73 3.01 9.44
N ILE A 213 -13.59 3.64 8.63
CA ILE A 213 -14.77 2.97 8.02
C ILE A 213 -14.38 1.95 6.95
N GLY A 214 -13.11 1.89 6.57
CA GLY A 214 -12.62 1.02 5.52
C GLY A 214 -12.63 1.65 4.13
N LEU A 215 -11.87 1.05 3.22
CA LEU A 215 -11.67 1.59 1.88
C LEU A 215 -12.97 1.63 1.07
N ARG A 216 -13.72 0.54 1.07
CA ARG A 216 -14.94 0.41 0.29
C ARG A 216 -16.01 1.44 0.70
N GLU A 217 -16.22 1.56 1.98
CA GLU A 217 -17.19 2.49 2.57
C GLU A 217 -16.76 3.95 2.36
N ALA A 218 -15.46 4.22 2.49
CA ALA A 218 -14.92 5.56 2.22
C ALA A 218 -15.10 5.98 0.75
N LEU A 219 -14.91 5.07 -0.20
CA LEU A 219 -15.14 5.34 -1.62
C LEU A 219 -16.62 5.60 -1.95
N ALA A 220 -17.55 5.11 -1.14
CA ALA A 220 -18.99 5.35 -1.29
C ALA A 220 -19.45 6.65 -0.61
N ASP A 221 -18.63 7.26 0.25
CA ASP A 221 -18.95 8.50 0.94
C ASP A 221 -18.24 9.71 0.31
N LYS A 222 -19.02 10.62 -0.26
CA LYS A 222 -18.53 11.88 -0.86
C LYS A 222 -17.72 12.77 0.10
N ASN A 223 -17.88 12.59 1.41
CA ASN A 223 -17.14 13.37 2.42
C ASN A 223 -15.77 12.76 2.75
N GLU A 224 -15.57 11.49 2.42
CA GLU A 224 -14.34 10.75 2.65
C GLU A 224 -13.48 10.62 1.39
N VAL A 225 -14.07 10.70 0.20
CA VAL A 225 -13.37 10.50 -1.08
C VAL A 225 -12.82 11.82 -1.65
N ASN A 226 -11.64 11.77 -2.24
CA ASN A 226 -11.09 12.83 -3.07
C ASN A 226 -11.81 12.82 -4.42
N ILE A 227 -12.76 13.73 -4.61
CA ILE A 227 -13.63 13.77 -5.81
C ILE A 227 -12.80 14.31 -6.99
N VAL A 228 -12.46 13.42 -7.91
CA VAL A 228 -11.81 13.73 -9.19
C VAL A 228 -12.44 12.89 -10.31
N PRO A 229 -12.33 13.29 -11.59
CA PRO A 229 -12.71 12.43 -12.71
C PRO A 229 -11.97 11.09 -12.60
N THR A 230 -12.74 10.00 -12.58
CA THR A 230 -12.20 8.66 -12.33
C THR A 230 -12.71 7.67 -13.38
N ILE A 231 -11.78 6.87 -13.92
CA ILE A 231 -12.09 5.68 -14.73
C ILE A 231 -11.76 4.46 -13.87
N ALA A 232 -12.72 3.56 -13.72
CA ALA A 232 -12.51 2.27 -13.07
C ALA A 232 -13.00 1.16 -13.98
N GLY A 233 -12.25 0.09 -14.10
CA GLY A 233 -12.60 -1.04 -14.95
C GLY A 233 -11.99 -2.35 -14.49
N SER A 234 -12.62 -3.44 -14.90
CA SER A 234 -12.15 -4.81 -14.70
C SER A 234 -12.42 -5.64 -15.95
N ASN A 235 -11.70 -6.75 -16.10
CA ASN A 235 -11.97 -7.70 -17.17
C ASN A 235 -13.20 -8.55 -16.84
N ARG A 236 -13.89 -9.04 -17.87
CA ARG A 236 -15.09 -9.89 -17.71
C ARG A 236 -14.79 -11.17 -16.94
N ASP A 237 -13.63 -11.77 -17.19
CA ASP A 237 -13.22 -13.06 -16.64
C ASP A 237 -12.12 -12.92 -15.57
N GLU A 238 -12.08 -11.80 -14.87
CA GLU A 238 -11.08 -11.42 -13.85
C GLU A 238 -10.84 -12.54 -12.82
N VAL A 239 -11.91 -13.10 -12.29
CA VAL A 239 -11.85 -14.15 -11.25
C VAL A 239 -11.24 -15.45 -11.75
N LYS A 240 -11.33 -15.75 -13.06
CA LYS A 240 -10.75 -16.97 -13.64
C LYS A 240 -9.22 -17.00 -13.61
N LEU A 241 -8.57 -15.86 -13.41
CA LEU A 241 -7.13 -15.81 -13.24
C LEU A 241 -6.69 -16.48 -11.92
N TRP A 242 -7.61 -16.58 -10.96
CA TRP A 242 -7.33 -17.01 -9.59
C TRP A 242 -7.92 -18.37 -9.23
N LEU A 243 -8.64 -19.00 -10.16
CA LEU A 243 -9.20 -20.35 -10.07
C LEU A 243 -8.28 -21.36 -10.74
#